data_7d02b91b49b233dacfc3be9a3023f1f7
#
_entry.id   7d02b91b49b233dacfc3be9a3023f1f7
#
_cell.length_a   1.000
_cell.length_b   1.000
_cell.length_c   1.000
_cell.angle_alpha   90.00
_cell.angle_beta   90.00
_cell.angle_gamma   90.00
#
_symmetry.space_group_name_H-M   'P 1'
#
loop_
_entity.id
_entity.type
_entity.pdbx_description
1 polymer ?
#
loop_
_entity_poly.entity_id
_entity_poly.type
_entity_poly.pdbx_seq_one_letter_code
_entity_poly.pdbx_strand_id
1 'polypeptide(L)'
;MSTCGTSTSEHPRRRARSRVAAVVAALAIAAAGLAPLPVPAEERDLAAALNGAQVIKYTSERGGPWRAAAIIDEGATPGGWASADGSLPQEIIVRLPVAARFNTLVFSLDGGAPESEWARDVAIYTADPFPTMGGWKLLTTVTLVRQTGEQAFTITSADGRFVRLLITAAQAPDAPRVSLGRFRLYLR
;
A
#
# COMPACT_ATOMS: atom_id res chain seq x y z
N MET A 1 -78.65 -34.76 49.75
CA MET A 1 -79.49 -33.66 50.30
C MET A 1 -79.16 -32.46 49.52
N SER A 2 -80.05 -32.17 48.57
CA SER A 2 -81.01 -31.04 48.55
C SER A 2 -80.31 -29.72 48.35
N THR A 3 -80.67 -28.86 47.44
CA THR A 3 -81.75 -28.58 46.48
C THR A 3 -81.30 -27.30 45.76
N CYS A 4 -81.43 -27.26 44.46
CA CYS A 4 -82.43 -26.49 43.71
C CYS A 4 -82.42 -24.98 43.89
N GLY A 5 -82.41 -24.29 42.73
CA GLY A 5 -82.72 -22.87 42.65
C GLY A 5 -82.46 -22.27 41.30
N THR A 6 -83.39 -22.52 40.36
CA THR A 6 -83.56 -21.81 39.06
C THR A 6 -84.00 -20.37 39.28
N SER A 7 -83.54 -19.44 38.44
CA SER A 7 -84.40 -18.33 38.04
C SER A 7 -83.92 -17.71 36.74
N THR A 8 -84.76 -17.73 35.78
CA THR A 8 -84.81 -17.17 34.48
C THR A 8 -85.13 -15.67 34.56
N SER A 9 -84.51 -14.85 33.69
CA SER A 9 -85.12 -13.58 33.32
C SER A 9 -84.55 -13.09 32.02
N GLU A 10 -85.51 -12.81 31.11
CA GLU A 10 -85.35 -12.45 29.71
C GLU A 10 -84.91 -11.01 29.42
N HIS A 11 -84.22 -10.86 28.34
CA HIS A 11 -84.21 -9.83 27.25
C HIS A 11 -84.60 -8.36 27.58
N PRO A 12 -84.09 -7.36 26.83
CA PRO A 12 -84.12 -7.32 25.36
C PRO A 12 -82.88 -6.66 24.64
N ARG A 13 -82.83 -6.99 23.37
CA ARG A 13 -81.97 -6.50 22.30
C ARG A 13 -81.94 -4.97 22.19
N ARG A 14 -80.77 -4.39 22.19
CA ARG A 14 -80.52 -3.12 21.48
C ARG A 14 -79.31 -3.27 20.57
N ARG A 15 -79.57 -3.14 19.27
CA ARG A 15 -78.56 -3.00 18.22
C ARG A 15 -77.89 -1.65 18.38
N ALA A 16 -76.62 -1.62 18.67
CA ALA A 16 -75.78 -0.45 18.46
C ALA A 16 -74.78 -0.78 17.38
N ARG A 17 -74.90 -0.12 16.26
CA ARG A 17 -73.95 -0.13 15.16
C ARG A 17 -72.67 0.55 15.66
N SER A 18 -71.64 -0.20 15.95
CA SER A 18 -70.32 0.37 16.21
C SER A 18 -69.54 0.42 14.90
N ARG A 19 -69.24 1.64 14.49
CA ARG A 19 -68.41 1.93 13.36
C ARG A 19 -66.97 1.54 13.74
N VAL A 20 -66.46 0.51 13.11
CA VAL A 20 -65.03 0.15 13.20
C VAL A 20 -64.29 1.15 12.32
N ALA A 21 -63.73 2.16 12.97
CA ALA A 21 -62.76 3.04 12.30
C ALA A 21 -61.42 2.29 12.24
N ALA A 22 -61.11 1.76 11.06
CA ALA A 22 -59.78 1.19 10.77
C ALA A 22 -58.79 2.36 10.70
N VAL A 23 -57.99 2.49 11.78
CA VAL A 23 -56.80 3.34 11.77
C VAL A 23 -55.71 2.58 11.04
N VAL A 24 -55.51 2.87 9.77
CA VAL A 24 -54.37 2.42 9.01
C VAL A 24 -53.18 3.32 9.42
N ALA A 25 -52.37 2.88 10.39
CA ALA A 25 -51.10 3.52 10.66
C ALA A 25 -50.11 3.19 9.54
N ALA A 26 -49.93 4.12 8.62
CA ALA A 26 -48.91 4.03 7.58
C ALA A 26 -47.53 4.18 8.26
N LEU A 27 -46.82 3.08 8.46
CA LEU A 27 -45.43 3.06 8.92
C LEU A 27 -44.54 3.48 7.74
N ALA A 28 -44.25 4.77 7.61
CA ALA A 28 -43.22 5.27 6.70
C ALA A 28 -41.86 4.85 7.21
N ILE A 29 -41.34 3.74 6.70
CA ILE A 29 -39.93 3.37 6.92
C ILE A 29 -39.10 4.35 6.09
N ALA A 30 -38.56 5.38 6.71
CA ALA A 30 -37.53 6.20 6.12
C ALA A 30 -36.30 5.32 5.88
N ALA A 31 -36.12 4.84 4.65
CA ALA A 31 -34.86 4.26 4.21
C ALA A 31 -33.82 5.38 4.20
N ALA A 32 -33.19 5.63 5.35
CA ALA A 32 -31.96 6.40 5.42
C ALA A 32 -30.93 5.62 4.61
N GLY A 33 -30.73 6.05 3.36
CA GLY A 33 -29.66 5.50 2.51
C GLY A 33 -28.34 5.66 3.25
N LEU A 34 -27.81 4.58 3.78
CA LEU A 34 -26.41 4.53 4.20
C LEU A 34 -25.58 4.81 2.94
N ALA A 35 -25.13 6.05 2.78
CA ALA A 35 -24.10 6.35 1.81
C ALA A 35 -22.90 5.42 2.15
N PRO A 36 -22.35 4.69 1.17
CA PRO A 36 -21.19 3.88 1.42
C PRO A 36 -20.09 4.80 1.97
N LEU A 37 -19.57 4.46 3.15
CA LEU A 37 -18.40 5.14 3.69
C LEU A 37 -17.31 5.06 2.64
N PRO A 38 -16.58 6.16 2.35
CA PRO A 38 -15.46 6.10 1.44
C PRO A 38 -14.48 5.06 2.00
N VAL A 39 -14.31 3.97 1.28
CA VAL A 39 -13.22 3.02 1.56
C VAL A 39 -11.95 3.84 1.39
N PRO A 40 -11.07 3.91 2.41
CA PRO A 40 -9.80 4.59 2.26
C PRO A 40 -9.13 4.02 1.02
N ALA A 41 -8.76 4.89 0.10
CA ALA A 41 -8.04 4.47 -1.10
C ALA A 41 -6.80 3.70 -0.63
N GLU A 42 -6.75 2.43 -0.95
CA GLU A 42 -5.61 1.58 -0.61
C GLU A 42 -4.36 2.26 -1.17
N GLU A 43 -3.42 2.51 -0.30
CA GLU A 43 -2.24 3.32 -0.62
C GLU A 43 -1.40 2.57 -1.66
N ARG A 44 -1.50 2.99 -2.92
CA ARG A 44 -0.93 2.28 -4.05
C ARG A 44 0.58 2.49 -4.11
N ASP A 45 1.35 1.42 -4.02
CA ASP A 45 2.77 1.46 -4.32
C ASP A 45 3.01 1.66 -5.83
N LEU A 46 3.51 2.85 -6.19
CA LEU A 46 3.78 3.23 -7.58
C LEU A 46 4.96 2.46 -8.18
N ALA A 47 5.88 1.95 -7.34
CA ALA A 47 7.04 1.20 -7.76
C ALA A 47 6.81 -0.32 -7.82
N ALA A 48 5.64 -0.83 -7.38
CA ALA A 48 5.38 -2.26 -7.39
C ALA A 48 5.32 -2.84 -8.80
N ALA A 49 5.97 -3.99 -9.02
CA ALA A 49 5.92 -4.72 -10.29
C ALA A 49 4.48 -5.12 -10.65
N LEU A 50 3.67 -5.48 -9.66
CA LEU A 50 2.24 -5.78 -9.82
C LEU A 50 1.46 -4.59 -10.41
N ASN A 51 1.89 -3.36 -10.14
CA ASN A 51 1.30 -2.14 -10.67
C ASN A 51 1.90 -1.72 -12.02
N GLY A 52 2.79 -2.54 -12.61
CA GLY A 52 3.38 -2.33 -13.93
C GLY A 52 4.72 -1.59 -13.92
N ALA A 53 5.31 -1.33 -12.75
CA ALA A 53 6.67 -0.82 -12.68
C ALA A 53 7.69 -1.89 -13.10
N GLN A 54 8.84 -1.46 -13.60
CA GLN A 54 9.90 -2.34 -14.10
C GLN A 54 11.28 -1.79 -13.76
N VAL A 55 12.19 -2.65 -13.32
CA VAL A 55 13.62 -2.32 -13.34
C VAL A 55 14.10 -2.42 -14.78
N ILE A 56 14.62 -1.32 -15.33
CA ILE A 56 15.04 -1.22 -16.74
C ILE A 56 16.56 -1.15 -16.90
N LYS A 57 17.28 -0.84 -15.83
CA LYS A 57 18.74 -0.77 -15.81
C LYS A 57 19.27 -1.01 -14.40
N TYR A 58 20.41 -1.66 -14.31
CA TYR A 58 21.18 -1.81 -13.08
C TYR A 58 22.68 -1.97 -13.43
N THR A 59 23.55 -1.66 -12.48
CA THR A 59 25.01 -1.77 -12.68
C THR A 59 25.43 -3.23 -12.67
N SER A 60 25.03 -3.98 -11.64
CA SER A 60 25.34 -5.39 -11.49
C SER A 60 24.28 -6.09 -10.64
N GLU A 61 24.23 -7.41 -10.71
CA GLU A 61 23.42 -8.23 -9.81
C GLU A 61 24.11 -9.57 -9.55
N ARG A 62 23.89 -10.13 -8.37
CA ARG A 62 24.40 -11.45 -7.98
C ARG A 62 23.76 -12.58 -8.79
N GLY A 63 22.54 -12.34 -9.32
CA GLY A 63 21.74 -13.33 -10.02
C GLY A 63 20.99 -14.29 -9.10
N GLY A 64 20.33 -15.28 -9.70
CA GLY A 64 19.47 -16.21 -8.97
C GLY A 64 18.32 -15.45 -8.28
N PRO A 65 18.10 -15.64 -6.96
CA PRO A 65 17.05 -14.93 -6.23
C PRO A 65 17.37 -13.46 -5.96
N TRP A 66 18.63 -13.00 -6.19
CA TRP A 66 19.15 -11.65 -5.89
C TRP A 66 19.15 -10.75 -7.11
N ARG A 67 18.06 -10.73 -7.85
CA ARG A 67 17.91 -9.94 -9.08
C ARG A 67 17.47 -8.51 -8.79
N ALA A 68 17.90 -7.57 -9.61
CA ALA A 68 17.51 -6.17 -9.46
C ALA A 68 15.98 -5.97 -9.46
N ALA A 69 15.25 -6.74 -10.26
CA ALA A 69 13.78 -6.69 -10.27
C ALA A 69 13.13 -7.08 -8.93
N ALA A 70 13.82 -7.84 -8.07
CA ALA A 70 13.25 -8.30 -6.81
C ALA A 70 12.98 -7.15 -5.81
N ILE A 71 13.62 -5.99 -5.95
CA ILE A 71 13.37 -4.86 -5.05
C ILE A 71 11.96 -4.26 -5.18
N ILE A 72 11.29 -4.50 -6.31
CA ILE A 72 9.92 -4.03 -6.59
C ILE A 72 8.90 -5.16 -6.70
N ASP A 73 9.33 -6.42 -6.52
CA ASP A 73 8.49 -7.61 -6.62
C ASP A 73 8.14 -8.14 -5.22
N GLU A 74 6.91 -7.91 -4.79
CA GLU A 74 6.44 -8.36 -3.46
C GLU A 74 6.43 -9.88 -3.28
N GLY A 75 6.37 -10.65 -4.37
CA GLY A 75 6.40 -12.11 -4.37
C GLY A 75 7.81 -12.72 -4.35
N ALA A 76 8.87 -11.90 -4.54
CA ALA A 76 10.24 -12.42 -4.58
C ALA A 76 10.68 -12.98 -3.22
N THR A 77 11.28 -14.17 -3.23
CA THR A 77 11.84 -14.84 -2.04
C THR A 77 13.23 -15.38 -2.36
N PRO A 78 14.30 -14.95 -1.67
CA PRO A 78 14.36 -13.82 -0.76
C PRO A 78 13.97 -12.52 -1.46
N GLY A 79 13.40 -11.57 -0.70
CA GLY A 79 12.90 -10.30 -1.24
C GLY A 79 13.99 -9.27 -1.37
N GLY A 80 14.77 -9.26 -2.47
CA GLY A 80 15.73 -8.20 -2.63
C GLY A 80 16.77 -8.43 -3.74
N TRP A 81 17.65 -7.45 -3.85
CA TRP A 81 18.77 -7.43 -4.78
C TRP A 81 20.09 -7.41 -4.02
N ALA A 82 21.13 -8.01 -4.60
CA ALA A 82 22.50 -7.82 -4.20
C ALA A 82 23.37 -7.62 -5.45
N SER A 83 24.39 -6.77 -5.35
CA SER A 83 25.40 -6.56 -6.39
C SER A 83 26.23 -7.84 -6.64
N ALA A 84 26.88 -7.92 -7.77
CA ALA A 84 27.80 -9.03 -8.08
C ALA A 84 29.01 -9.03 -7.15
N ASP A 85 29.52 -7.84 -6.81
CA ASP A 85 30.66 -7.60 -5.95
C ASP A 85 30.47 -6.34 -5.11
N GLY A 86 31.50 -5.94 -4.33
CA GLY A 86 31.49 -4.76 -3.46
C GLY A 86 31.77 -3.43 -4.17
N SER A 87 31.87 -3.39 -5.52
CA SER A 87 32.12 -2.15 -6.22
C SER A 87 31.00 -1.14 -6.05
N LEU A 88 31.33 0.11 -5.82
CA LEU A 88 30.42 1.23 -5.66
C LEU A 88 30.84 2.37 -6.60
N PRO A 89 29.90 3.20 -7.08
CA PRO A 89 28.46 3.16 -6.79
C PRO A 89 27.72 2.09 -7.61
N GLN A 90 26.62 1.59 -7.06
CA GLN A 90 25.66 0.75 -7.78
C GLN A 90 24.43 1.54 -8.16
N GLU A 91 23.93 1.34 -9.37
CA GLU A 91 22.77 2.02 -9.92
C GLU A 91 21.64 1.04 -10.16
N ILE A 92 20.41 1.41 -9.79
CA ILE A 92 19.19 0.71 -10.21
C ILE A 92 18.19 1.76 -10.71
N ILE A 93 17.61 1.53 -11.90
CA ILE A 93 16.61 2.42 -12.48
C ILE A 93 15.28 1.69 -12.60
N VAL A 94 14.26 2.26 -11.93
CA VAL A 94 12.88 1.82 -11.99
C VAL A 94 12.11 2.73 -12.93
N ARG A 95 11.40 2.13 -13.89
CA ARG A 95 10.44 2.81 -14.75
C ARG A 95 9.03 2.58 -14.20
N LEU A 96 8.31 3.64 -13.90
CA LEU A 96 6.88 3.61 -13.59
C LEU A 96 6.06 3.39 -14.88
N PRO A 97 4.88 2.79 -14.82
CA PRO A 97 4.02 2.56 -15.99
C PRO A 97 3.63 3.87 -16.68
N VAL A 98 3.39 4.90 -15.89
CA VAL A 98 3.11 6.28 -16.33
C VAL A 98 3.90 7.25 -15.48
N ALA A 99 4.07 8.49 -15.96
CA ALA A 99 4.59 9.57 -15.12
C ALA A 99 3.64 9.78 -13.93
N ALA A 100 4.20 9.86 -12.74
CA ALA A 100 3.42 9.97 -11.52
C ALA A 100 4.05 10.98 -10.56
N ARG A 101 3.19 11.58 -9.71
CA ARG A 101 3.62 12.38 -8.58
C ARG A 101 3.81 11.48 -7.36
N PHE A 102 4.85 11.73 -6.59
CA PHE A 102 5.16 11.00 -5.36
C PHE A 102 5.91 11.91 -4.37
N ASN A 103 5.81 11.56 -3.08
CA ASN A 103 6.47 12.29 -1.99
C ASN A 103 6.99 11.40 -0.87
N THR A 104 6.80 10.08 -0.97
CA THR A 104 7.24 9.14 0.09
C THR A 104 8.00 7.99 -0.54
N LEU A 105 9.22 7.78 -0.05
CA LEU A 105 10.12 6.70 -0.42
C LEU A 105 10.18 5.72 0.75
N VAL A 106 10.02 4.43 0.49
CA VAL A 106 10.13 3.40 1.53
C VAL A 106 11.15 2.36 1.10
N PHE A 107 12.06 2.06 2.00
CA PHE A 107 13.10 1.07 1.83
C PHE A 107 13.00 0.00 2.90
N SER A 108 13.29 -1.26 2.56
CA SER A 108 13.66 -2.28 3.53
C SER A 108 15.02 -2.89 3.17
N LEU A 109 15.75 -3.35 4.17
CA LEU A 109 17.10 -3.90 3.99
C LEU A 109 17.12 -5.42 4.13
N ASP A 110 16.08 -6.00 4.73
CA ASP A 110 15.96 -7.39 5.14
C ASP A 110 15.60 -8.35 3.99
N GLY A 111 16.31 -8.28 2.89
CA GLY A 111 16.17 -9.22 1.76
C GLY A 111 16.84 -10.59 1.96
N GLY A 112 17.36 -10.88 3.16
CA GLY A 112 18.07 -12.13 3.48
C GLY A 112 19.60 -12.05 3.27
N ALA A 113 20.15 -10.89 2.88
CA ALA A 113 21.59 -10.66 2.84
C ALA A 113 22.15 -10.35 4.25
N PRO A 114 23.45 -10.61 4.50
CA PRO A 114 24.11 -10.17 5.74
C PRO A 114 23.95 -8.66 5.95
N GLU A 115 23.73 -8.25 7.20
CA GLU A 115 23.54 -6.84 7.54
C GLU A 115 24.73 -5.94 7.15
N SER A 116 25.96 -6.49 7.13
CA SER A 116 27.15 -5.78 6.66
C SER A 116 27.08 -5.36 5.20
N GLU A 117 26.35 -6.13 4.38
CA GLU A 117 26.14 -5.88 2.94
C GLU A 117 24.97 -4.95 2.67
N TRP A 118 24.13 -4.59 3.66
CA TRP A 118 22.99 -3.72 3.42
C TRP A 118 23.41 -2.33 2.93
N ALA A 119 22.65 -1.78 1.99
CA ALA A 119 22.86 -0.42 1.53
C ALA A 119 22.77 0.57 2.70
N ARG A 120 23.64 1.58 2.70
CA ARG A 120 23.63 2.66 3.68
C ARG A 120 23.25 3.98 3.06
N ASP A 121 24.03 4.48 2.12
CA ASP A 121 23.79 5.79 1.52
C ASP A 121 23.24 5.62 0.10
N VAL A 122 22.07 6.20 -0.15
CA VAL A 122 21.36 6.13 -1.42
C VAL A 122 20.97 7.52 -1.88
N ALA A 123 21.44 7.93 -3.05
CA ALA A 123 20.98 9.13 -3.72
C ALA A 123 19.83 8.77 -4.69
N ILE A 124 18.72 9.49 -4.61
CA ILE A 124 17.51 9.25 -5.38
C ILE A 124 17.30 10.37 -6.39
N TYR A 125 17.13 9.99 -7.65
CA TYR A 125 16.89 10.93 -8.75
C TYR A 125 15.60 10.58 -9.47
N THR A 126 15.00 11.56 -10.14
CA THR A 126 13.88 11.36 -11.06
C THR A 126 14.17 11.96 -12.43
N ALA A 127 13.47 11.45 -13.43
CA ALA A 127 13.45 12.01 -14.78
C ALA A 127 12.14 11.67 -15.51
N ASP A 128 11.76 12.52 -16.44
CA ASP A 128 10.75 12.30 -17.47
C ASP A 128 10.95 13.34 -18.59
N PRO A 129 11.21 12.93 -19.83
CA PRO A 129 11.45 11.56 -20.32
C PRO A 129 12.77 10.95 -19.81
N PHE A 130 13.04 9.69 -20.20
CA PHE A 130 14.31 9.03 -19.86
C PHE A 130 15.48 9.82 -20.48
N PRO A 131 16.44 10.28 -19.66
CA PRO A 131 17.53 11.10 -20.16
C PRO A 131 18.59 10.24 -20.84
N THR A 132 18.96 10.60 -22.07
CA THR A 132 20.03 9.93 -22.82
C THR A 132 21.42 10.45 -22.43
N MET A 133 21.52 11.73 -22.08
CA MET A 133 22.76 12.40 -21.67
C MET A 133 22.48 13.40 -20.55
N GLY A 134 22.63 12.96 -19.30
CA GLY A 134 22.29 13.81 -18.15
C GLY A 134 20.77 13.98 -17.96
N GLY A 135 20.36 15.06 -17.31
CA GLY A 135 18.92 15.37 -17.12
C GLY A 135 18.26 14.68 -15.91
N TRP A 136 19.00 13.92 -15.12
CA TRP A 136 18.54 13.41 -13.85
C TRP A 136 18.45 14.54 -12.81
N LYS A 137 17.27 14.68 -12.20
CA LYS A 137 17.05 15.62 -11.10
C LYS A 137 17.23 14.89 -9.77
N LEU A 138 18.21 15.31 -8.99
CA LEU A 138 18.37 14.81 -7.61
C LEU A 138 17.18 15.25 -6.78
N LEU A 139 16.55 14.29 -6.11
CA LEU A 139 15.44 14.53 -5.17
C LEU A 139 15.96 14.62 -3.75
N THR A 140 16.74 13.65 -3.32
CA THR A 140 17.28 13.56 -1.98
C THR A 140 18.43 12.53 -1.91
N THR A 141 19.17 12.57 -0.82
CA THR A 141 20.03 11.48 -0.40
C THR A 141 19.55 11.00 0.96
N VAL A 142 19.42 9.70 1.14
CA VAL A 142 19.00 9.08 2.40
C VAL A 142 20.13 8.21 2.95
N THR A 143 20.26 8.19 4.28
CA THR A 143 21.10 7.23 4.98
C THR A 143 20.20 6.22 5.66
N LEU A 144 20.29 4.97 5.21
CA LEU A 144 19.51 3.86 5.75
C LEU A 144 20.15 3.35 7.03
N VAL A 145 19.34 3.24 8.06
CA VAL A 145 19.78 2.72 9.36
C VAL A 145 19.86 1.20 9.30
N ARG A 146 20.86 0.63 9.95
CA ARG A 146 21.04 -0.83 10.07
C ARG A 146 19.99 -1.45 10.99
N GLN A 147 18.80 -1.66 10.44
CA GLN A 147 17.67 -2.27 11.14
C GLN A 147 16.77 -3.04 10.16
N THR A 148 16.08 -4.04 10.67
CA THR A 148 15.00 -4.73 9.94
C THR A 148 13.75 -3.86 9.83
N GLY A 149 12.89 -4.19 8.86
CA GLY A 149 11.65 -3.46 8.63
C GLY A 149 11.79 -2.29 7.67
N GLU A 150 10.73 -1.53 7.55
CA GLU A 150 10.61 -0.44 6.59
C GLU A 150 11.11 0.88 7.15
N GLN A 151 11.81 1.63 6.32
CA GLN A 151 12.29 2.98 6.60
C GLN A 151 11.66 3.93 5.59
N ALA A 152 10.78 4.82 6.06
CA ALA A 152 10.06 5.78 5.23
C ALA A 152 10.71 7.16 5.29
N PHE A 153 10.84 7.79 4.12
CA PHE A 153 11.39 9.13 3.95
C PHE A 153 10.41 9.99 3.17
N THR A 154 9.97 11.08 3.79
CA THR A 154 9.13 12.07 3.11
C THR A 154 10.03 13.08 2.40
N ILE A 155 9.70 13.36 1.14
CA ILE A 155 10.40 14.36 0.31
C ILE A 155 9.42 15.44 -0.15
N THR A 156 9.93 16.54 -0.68
CA THR A 156 9.10 17.44 -1.46
C THR A 156 8.53 16.69 -2.65
N SER A 157 7.22 16.87 -2.93
CA SER A 157 6.56 16.20 -4.05
C SER A 157 7.35 16.37 -5.35
N ALA A 158 7.59 15.26 -6.01
CA ALA A 158 8.29 15.20 -7.27
C ALA A 158 7.43 14.49 -8.31
N ASP A 159 7.62 14.87 -9.56
CA ASP A 159 6.98 14.22 -10.70
C ASP A 159 8.05 13.47 -11.51
N GLY A 160 7.69 12.32 -12.06
CA GLY A 160 8.59 11.59 -12.96
C GLY A 160 8.07 10.21 -13.34
N ARG A 161 8.65 9.66 -14.38
CA ARG A 161 8.40 8.30 -14.86
C ARG A 161 9.54 7.36 -14.55
N PHE A 162 10.74 7.90 -14.36
CA PHE A 162 11.94 7.13 -14.07
C PHE A 162 12.50 7.54 -12.73
N VAL A 163 12.79 6.56 -11.89
CA VAL A 163 13.40 6.74 -10.57
C VAL A 163 14.72 5.99 -10.56
N ARG A 164 15.80 6.71 -10.29
CA ARG A 164 17.16 6.17 -10.21
C ARG A 164 17.61 6.13 -8.76
N LEU A 165 17.99 4.97 -8.30
CA LEU A 165 18.66 4.73 -7.04
C LEU A 165 20.14 4.62 -7.31
N LEU A 166 20.96 5.46 -6.69
CA LEU A 166 22.41 5.40 -6.75
C LEU A 166 22.92 5.10 -5.35
N ILE A 167 23.33 3.86 -5.13
CA ILE A 167 23.82 3.37 -3.85
C ILE A 167 25.34 3.65 -3.80
N THR A 168 25.75 4.45 -2.83
CA THR A 168 27.14 4.94 -2.72
C THR A 168 27.90 4.36 -1.55
N ALA A 169 27.22 3.69 -0.60
CA ALA A 169 27.86 3.01 0.52
C ALA A 169 27.05 1.79 0.99
N ALA A 170 27.76 0.78 1.50
CA ALA A 170 27.19 -0.30 2.29
C ALA A 170 27.34 -0.01 3.80
N GLN A 171 26.69 -0.83 4.65
CA GLN A 171 26.81 -0.69 6.11
C GLN A 171 28.23 -0.97 6.60
N ALA A 172 28.92 -1.95 6.01
CA ALA A 172 30.35 -2.13 6.24
C ALA A 172 31.17 -1.61 5.04
N PRO A 173 32.28 -0.89 5.29
CA PRO A 173 33.08 -0.30 4.21
C PRO A 173 33.80 -1.34 3.35
N ASP A 174 34.05 -2.52 3.88
CA ASP A 174 34.72 -3.66 3.26
C ASP A 174 33.72 -4.79 2.86
N ALA A 175 32.42 -4.47 2.79
CA ALA A 175 31.41 -5.43 2.40
C ALA A 175 31.70 -6.03 1.01
N PRO A 176 31.67 -7.37 0.86
CA PRO A 176 31.97 -8.03 -0.41
C PRO A 176 30.88 -7.76 -1.47
N ARG A 177 29.73 -7.21 -1.07
CA ARG A 177 28.58 -6.81 -1.90
C ARG A 177 27.83 -5.68 -1.25
N VAL A 178 26.87 -5.11 -1.99
CA VAL A 178 25.83 -4.25 -1.43
C VAL A 178 24.46 -4.84 -1.77
N SER A 179 23.51 -4.75 -0.85
CA SER A 179 22.17 -5.31 -1.01
C SER A 179 21.09 -4.33 -0.59
N LEU A 180 19.90 -4.49 -1.18
CA LEU A 180 18.71 -3.76 -0.87
C LEU A 180 17.51 -4.73 -0.88
N GLY A 181 16.70 -4.75 0.18
CA GLY A 181 15.53 -5.61 0.27
C GLY A 181 14.43 -5.14 -0.67
N ARG A 182 13.76 -4.07 -0.28
CA ARG A 182 12.61 -3.51 -1.04
C ARG A 182 12.73 -2.02 -1.26
N PHE A 183 12.13 -1.59 -2.35
CA PHE A 183 11.90 -0.17 -2.65
C PHE A 183 10.44 0.04 -3.01
N ARG A 184 9.78 0.99 -2.33
CA ARG A 184 8.40 1.38 -2.61
C ARG A 184 8.27 2.88 -2.73
N LEU A 185 7.23 3.33 -3.42
CA LEU A 185 7.01 4.72 -3.79
C LEU A 185 5.54 5.09 -3.66
N TYR A 186 5.23 6.14 -2.88
CA TYR A 186 3.86 6.56 -2.60
C TYR A 186 3.66 8.06 -2.81
N LEU A 187 2.42 8.44 -3.06
CA LEU A 187 1.91 9.79 -2.85
C LEU A 187 1.04 9.76 -1.58
N ARG A 188 1.51 10.42 -0.52
CA ARG A 188 0.84 10.54 0.78
C ARG A 188 0.48 11.97 1.09
#